data_f5b689c83a6f77ab9b8f590084539c8b
#
_entry.id   f5b689c83a6f77ab9b8f590084539c8b
#
_cell.length_a   1.000
_cell.length_b   1.000
_cell.length_c   1.000
_cell.angle_alpha   90.00
_cell.angle_beta   90.00
_cell.angle_gamma   90.00
#
_symmetry.space_group_name_H-M   'P 1'
#
loop_
_entity.id
_entity.type
_entity.pdbx_description
1 polymer ?
#
loop_
_entity_poly.entity_id
_entity_poly.type
_entity_poly.pdbx_seq_one_letter_code
_entity_poly.pdbx_strand_id
1 'polypeptide(L)'
;NPLTKKFVMLFHLELKGRGYEAARVGFAVSDTPIGPFTFIRSLRPNAGKWPMDFTKKDIKRAMALDEAKYKEWWTPEWHKAVDEGLLLKRDLPGGQMSRDMTVFVDDDGKAYHIHSAEENLTLNIAELTPDYLDYTGRYIRLAPGGHNEAPTIMKRDGVYWMITSGCTGWDPNEARMFKGTSMW
;
A
#
# COMPACT_ATOMS: atom_id res chain seq x y z
N ASN A 1 -13.80 -11.66 -8.89
CA ASN A 1 -14.40 -10.39 -9.38
C ASN A 1 -15.80 -10.64 -9.93
N PRO A 2 -16.85 -9.97 -9.43
CA PRO A 2 -18.24 -10.20 -9.87
C PRO A 2 -18.51 -9.74 -11.32
N LEU A 3 -17.77 -8.75 -11.81
CA LEU A 3 -17.92 -8.21 -13.17
C LEU A 3 -17.29 -9.13 -14.22
N THR A 4 -16.05 -9.53 -14.01
CA THR A 4 -15.28 -10.32 -14.98
C THR A 4 -15.45 -11.83 -14.83
N LYS A 5 -16.06 -12.29 -13.71
CA LYS A 5 -16.17 -13.71 -13.32
C LYS A 5 -14.84 -14.41 -13.17
N LYS A 6 -13.75 -13.65 -12.98
CA LYS A 6 -12.41 -14.17 -12.78
C LYS A 6 -12.02 -14.09 -11.30
N PHE A 7 -11.18 -15.00 -10.87
CA PHE A 7 -10.38 -14.89 -9.67
C PHE A 7 -9.17 -14.01 -9.99
N VAL A 8 -8.95 -12.98 -9.17
CA VAL A 8 -7.83 -12.04 -9.33
C VAL A 8 -6.89 -12.25 -8.16
N MET A 9 -5.62 -12.43 -8.45
CA MET A 9 -4.55 -12.55 -7.46
C MET A 9 -3.63 -11.36 -7.57
N LEU A 10 -3.42 -10.70 -6.44
CA LEU A 10 -2.37 -9.69 -6.27
C LEU A 10 -1.24 -10.32 -5.46
N PHE A 11 0.00 -10.03 -5.82
CA PHE A 11 1.17 -10.57 -5.13
C PHE A 11 2.36 -9.61 -5.23
N HIS A 12 3.22 -9.65 -4.22
CA HIS A 12 4.48 -8.92 -4.22
C HIS A 12 5.41 -9.48 -5.30
N LEU A 13 5.96 -8.59 -6.13
CA LEU A 13 6.85 -8.97 -7.21
C LEU A 13 8.13 -8.13 -7.18
N GLU A 14 9.26 -8.83 -7.15
CA GLU A 14 10.58 -8.25 -7.28
C GLU A 14 11.21 -8.58 -8.64
N LEU A 15 12.11 -7.73 -9.08
CA LEU A 15 12.86 -7.95 -10.33
C LEU A 15 14.18 -8.64 -10.02
N LYS A 16 14.54 -9.61 -10.84
CA LYS A 16 15.80 -10.37 -10.69
C LYS A 16 16.99 -9.42 -10.56
N GLY A 17 17.79 -9.62 -9.51
CA GLY A 17 18.99 -8.83 -9.24
C GLY A 17 18.75 -7.45 -8.61
N ARG A 18 17.48 -7.13 -8.25
CA ARG A 18 17.13 -5.83 -7.64
C ARG A 18 16.82 -5.92 -6.14
N GLY A 19 16.96 -7.09 -5.53
CA GLY A 19 16.56 -7.30 -4.13
C GLY A 19 15.10 -6.92 -3.90
N TYR A 20 14.84 -6.09 -2.89
CA TYR A 20 13.50 -5.57 -2.56
C TYR A 20 13.21 -4.17 -3.11
N GLU A 21 14.03 -3.67 -4.04
CA GLU A 21 13.90 -2.30 -4.55
C GLU A 21 12.75 -2.13 -5.54
N ALA A 22 12.39 -3.16 -6.28
CA ALA A 22 11.33 -3.06 -7.27
C ALA A 22 9.97 -2.87 -6.61
N ALA A 23 9.70 -3.60 -5.53
CA ALA A 23 8.53 -3.47 -4.67
C ALA A 23 7.24 -3.26 -5.47
N ARG A 24 6.96 -4.17 -6.42
CA ARG A 24 5.83 -4.07 -7.34
C ARG A 24 4.69 -4.96 -6.87
N VAL A 25 3.48 -4.60 -7.24
CA VAL A 25 2.37 -5.54 -7.23
C VAL A 25 2.29 -6.24 -8.58
N GLY A 26 2.17 -7.57 -8.57
CA GLY A 26 1.82 -8.37 -9.73
C GLY A 26 0.32 -8.66 -9.73
N PHE A 27 -0.26 -8.73 -10.92
CA PHE A 27 -1.66 -9.11 -11.14
C PHE A 27 -1.71 -10.37 -11.97
N ALA A 28 -2.50 -11.34 -11.52
CA ALA A 28 -2.79 -12.56 -12.27
C ALA A 28 -4.28 -12.93 -12.16
N VAL A 29 -4.78 -13.63 -13.15
CA VAL A 29 -6.20 -14.02 -13.21
C VAL A 29 -6.35 -15.51 -13.50
N SER A 30 -7.45 -16.09 -13.00
CA SER A 30 -7.83 -17.49 -13.27
C SER A 30 -9.35 -17.63 -13.37
N ASP A 31 -9.81 -18.68 -14.00
CA ASP A 31 -11.20 -19.10 -14.01
C ASP A 31 -11.61 -19.85 -12.73
N THR A 32 -10.63 -20.34 -11.97
CA THR A 32 -10.85 -21.11 -10.72
C THR A 32 -10.02 -20.53 -9.57
N PRO A 33 -10.43 -20.71 -8.31
CA PRO A 33 -9.70 -20.20 -7.16
C PRO A 33 -8.32 -20.87 -6.96
N ILE A 34 -8.12 -22.06 -7.51
CA ILE A 34 -6.89 -22.83 -7.40
C ILE A 34 -5.95 -22.69 -8.61
N GLY A 35 -6.37 -21.85 -9.59
CA GLY A 35 -5.59 -21.64 -10.82
C GLY A 35 -5.90 -22.64 -11.94
N PRO A 36 -5.03 -22.76 -12.96
CA PRO A 36 -3.80 -21.98 -13.10
C PRO A 36 -4.06 -20.48 -13.27
N PHE A 37 -3.19 -19.67 -12.68
CA PHE A 37 -3.25 -18.22 -12.84
C PHE A 37 -2.37 -17.75 -13.99
N THR A 38 -2.94 -16.89 -14.82
CA THR A 38 -2.21 -16.23 -15.91
C THR A 38 -1.76 -14.85 -15.45
N PHE A 39 -0.45 -14.61 -15.50
CA PHE A 39 0.13 -13.29 -15.21
C PHE A 39 -0.34 -12.25 -16.24
N ILE A 40 -0.78 -11.10 -15.76
CA ILE A 40 -1.25 -10.00 -16.59
C ILE A 40 -0.18 -8.90 -16.69
N ARG A 41 0.25 -8.37 -15.54
CA ARG A 41 1.22 -7.27 -15.47
C ARG A 41 1.73 -7.06 -14.06
N SER A 42 2.74 -6.20 -13.92
CA SER A 42 3.14 -5.65 -12.64
C SER A 42 3.42 -4.17 -12.73
N LEU A 43 3.17 -3.45 -11.63
CA LEU A 43 3.42 -2.01 -11.53
C LEU A 43 3.64 -1.62 -10.07
N ARG A 44 4.06 -0.38 -9.81
CA ARG A 44 3.91 0.29 -8.53
C ARG A 44 2.61 1.08 -8.51
N PRO A 45 1.81 1.01 -7.44
CA PRO A 45 0.53 1.71 -7.32
C PRO A 45 0.63 3.23 -7.44
N ASN A 46 -0.40 3.87 -7.98
CA ASN A 46 -0.68 5.30 -7.86
C ASN A 46 0.44 6.23 -8.37
N ALA A 47 1.15 5.86 -9.44
CA ALA A 47 2.18 6.71 -10.05
C ALA A 47 1.61 8.11 -10.40
N GLY A 48 2.32 9.16 -9.99
CA GLY A 48 1.93 10.56 -10.22
C GLY A 48 0.72 11.04 -9.42
N LYS A 49 0.21 10.25 -8.45
CA LYS A 49 -0.95 10.62 -7.64
C LYS A 49 -0.55 10.90 -6.20
N TRP A 50 -1.08 11.98 -5.65
CA TRP A 50 -1.01 12.28 -4.22
C TRP A 50 -2.13 11.58 -3.47
N PRO A 51 -1.93 11.21 -2.18
CA PRO A 51 -2.99 10.65 -1.35
C PRO A 51 -4.15 11.65 -1.19
N MET A 52 -5.37 11.14 -1.04
CA MET A 52 -6.58 11.96 -0.88
C MET A 52 -6.59 12.81 0.39
N ASP A 53 -5.89 12.38 1.42
CA ASP A 53 -5.74 13.07 2.70
C ASP A 53 -4.66 14.17 2.68
N PHE A 54 -3.94 14.34 1.55
CA PHE A 54 -2.98 15.43 1.37
C PHE A 54 -3.66 16.68 0.82
N THR A 55 -3.61 17.76 1.61
CA THR A 55 -4.05 19.09 1.17
C THR A 55 -3.00 19.72 0.24
N LYS A 56 -3.37 20.80 -0.45
CA LYS A 56 -2.40 21.60 -1.24
C LYS A 56 -1.21 22.08 -0.39
N LYS A 57 -1.43 22.35 0.90
CA LYS A 57 -0.39 22.75 1.85
C LYS A 57 0.56 21.60 2.13
N ASP A 58 0.03 20.38 2.32
CA ASP A 58 0.83 19.18 2.57
C ASP A 58 1.67 18.83 1.34
N ILE A 59 1.09 18.88 0.15
CA ILE A 59 1.81 18.71 -1.12
C ILE A 59 2.95 19.71 -1.25
N LYS A 60 2.68 21.00 -0.99
CA LYS A 60 3.73 22.03 -1.06
C LYS A 60 4.85 21.76 -0.07
N ARG A 61 4.51 21.32 1.16
CA ARG A 61 5.48 20.94 2.19
C ARG A 61 6.32 19.73 1.76
N ALA A 62 5.69 18.65 1.33
CA ALA A 62 6.37 17.45 0.85
C ALA A 62 7.31 17.78 -0.32
N MET A 63 6.86 18.59 -1.28
CA MET A 63 7.69 19.00 -2.42
C MET A 63 8.92 19.82 -2.04
N ALA A 64 8.87 20.53 -0.91
CA ALA A 64 10.00 21.30 -0.38
C ALA A 64 11.03 20.45 0.37
N LEU A 65 10.72 19.20 0.71
CA LEU A 65 11.67 18.30 1.37
C LEU A 65 12.83 17.96 0.43
N ASP A 66 14.03 17.99 0.96
CA ASP A 66 15.26 17.62 0.26
C ASP A 66 15.82 16.34 0.89
N GLU A 67 15.72 15.22 0.18
CA GLU A 67 16.15 13.91 0.65
C GLU A 67 17.63 13.88 1.08
N ALA A 68 18.47 14.68 0.43
CA ALA A 68 19.89 14.76 0.76
C ALA A 68 20.18 15.27 2.18
N LYS A 69 19.19 15.91 2.83
CA LYS A 69 19.29 16.39 4.21
C LYS A 69 18.97 15.33 5.25
N TYR A 70 18.36 14.21 4.86
CA TYR A 70 17.88 13.17 5.76
C TYR A 70 18.65 11.85 5.56
N LYS A 71 19.97 11.93 5.68
CA LYS A 71 20.88 10.79 5.44
C LYS A 71 20.88 9.77 6.59
N GLU A 72 20.58 10.22 7.80
CA GLU A 72 20.53 9.37 8.99
C GLU A 72 19.08 9.00 9.27
N TRP A 73 18.75 7.75 9.03
CA TRP A 73 17.44 7.20 9.31
C TRP A 73 17.21 7.10 10.82
N TRP A 74 15.96 7.09 11.24
CA TRP A 74 15.52 6.90 12.63
C TRP A 74 15.77 8.10 13.55
N THR A 75 16.25 9.20 13.06
CA THR A 75 16.27 10.45 13.82
C THR A 75 14.87 11.06 13.90
N PRO A 76 14.55 11.87 14.93
CA PRO A 76 13.27 12.56 15.03
C PRO A 76 12.97 13.43 13.80
N GLU A 77 13.98 14.09 13.23
CA GLU A 77 13.88 14.92 12.06
C GLU A 77 13.53 14.10 10.81
N TRP A 78 14.15 12.93 10.67
CA TRP A 78 13.86 12.01 9.59
C TRP A 78 12.44 11.45 9.71
N HIS A 79 11.99 11.01 10.89
CA HIS A 79 10.63 10.55 11.13
C HIS A 79 9.60 11.63 10.78
N LYS A 80 9.85 12.88 11.18
CA LYS A 80 9.00 14.01 10.81
C LYS A 80 8.95 14.19 9.30
N ALA A 81 10.08 14.10 8.60
CA ALA A 81 10.11 14.23 7.15
C ALA A 81 9.36 13.08 6.45
N VAL A 82 9.45 11.84 6.95
CA VAL A 82 8.66 10.71 6.46
C VAL A 82 7.17 10.97 6.64
N ASP A 83 6.75 11.41 7.82
CA ASP A 83 5.36 11.80 8.08
C ASP A 83 4.88 12.88 7.11
N GLU A 84 5.70 13.89 6.86
CA GLU A 84 5.44 14.99 5.93
C GLU A 84 5.51 14.57 4.44
N GLY A 85 5.91 13.33 4.12
CA GLY A 85 5.85 12.77 2.77
C GLY A 85 7.18 12.70 2.02
N LEU A 86 8.32 12.61 2.71
CA LEU A 86 9.66 12.49 2.10
C LEU A 86 9.73 11.31 1.13
N LEU A 87 9.41 10.10 1.60
CA LEU A 87 9.46 8.88 0.79
C LEU A 87 8.28 8.79 -0.18
N LEU A 88 7.12 9.30 0.19
CA LEU A 88 5.98 9.45 -0.70
C LEU A 88 6.36 10.27 -1.95
N LYS A 89 7.03 11.42 -1.77
CA LYS A 89 7.52 12.27 -2.86
C LYS A 89 8.56 11.54 -3.71
N ARG A 90 9.50 10.84 -3.09
CA ARG A 90 10.52 10.04 -3.79
C ARG A 90 9.88 9.07 -4.78
N ASP A 91 8.85 8.37 -4.32
CA ASP A 91 8.19 7.31 -5.08
C ASP A 91 7.10 7.83 -6.02
N LEU A 92 6.68 9.10 -5.89
CA LEU A 92 5.58 9.69 -6.64
C LEU A 92 5.67 9.49 -8.17
N PRO A 93 6.81 9.71 -8.83
CA PRO A 93 6.88 9.56 -10.29
C PRO A 93 6.70 8.11 -10.78
N GLY A 94 7.26 7.16 -10.04
CA GLY A 94 7.28 5.73 -10.40
C GLY A 94 6.14 4.91 -9.82
N GLY A 95 5.38 5.49 -8.91
CA GLY A 95 4.37 4.80 -8.09
C GLY A 95 4.92 4.34 -6.74
N GLN A 96 4.01 4.16 -5.80
CA GLN A 96 4.33 3.77 -4.44
C GLN A 96 4.86 2.33 -4.38
N MET A 97 5.77 2.05 -3.46
CA MET A 97 6.21 0.67 -3.19
C MET A 97 5.01 -0.19 -2.77
N SER A 98 5.05 -1.47 -3.10
CA SER A 98 4.02 -2.44 -2.70
C SER A 98 4.71 -3.73 -2.30
N ARG A 99 4.77 -3.97 -0.99
CA ARG A 99 5.37 -5.18 -0.40
C ARG A 99 4.27 -6.02 0.25
N ASP A 100 4.30 -6.30 1.53
CA ASP A 100 3.26 -7.07 2.21
C ASP A 100 1.87 -6.49 1.93
N MET A 101 0.92 -7.35 1.59
CA MET A 101 -0.35 -6.87 1.07
C MET A 101 -1.53 -7.80 1.38
N THR A 102 -2.70 -7.20 1.37
CA THR A 102 -3.99 -7.92 1.33
C THR A 102 -4.96 -7.19 0.41
N VAL A 103 -6.02 -7.88 0.01
CA VAL A 103 -7.13 -7.29 -0.74
C VAL A 103 -8.41 -7.45 0.08
N PHE A 104 -9.18 -6.38 0.16
CA PHE A 104 -10.50 -6.37 0.76
C PHE A 104 -11.53 -5.97 -0.27
N VAL A 105 -12.61 -6.74 -0.38
CA VAL A 105 -13.77 -6.39 -1.20
C VAL A 105 -14.91 -6.02 -0.26
N ASP A 106 -15.38 -4.78 -0.36
CA ASP A 106 -16.44 -4.26 0.49
C ASP A 106 -17.84 -4.70 -0.02
N ASP A 107 -18.86 -4.48 0.80
CA ASP A 107 -20.25 -4.85 0.53
C ASP A 107 -20.82 -4.20 -0.74
N ASP A 108 -20.29 -3.04 -1.13
CA ASP A 108 -20.64 -2.32 -2.37
C ASP A 108 -19.91 -2.85 -3.63
N GLY A 109 -19.08 -3.89 -3.47
CA GLY A 109 -18.30 -4.50 -4.54
C GLY A 109 -17.02 -3.75 -4.91
N LYS A 110 -16.70 -2.63 -4.25
CA LYS A 110 -15.38 -1.99 -4.42
C LYS A 110 -14.30 -2.81 -3.74
N ALA A 111 -13.17 -2.90 -4.41
CA ALA A 111 -12.00 -3.58 -3.89
C ALA A 111 -10.91 -2.58 -3.51
N TYR A 112 -10.23 -2.90 -2.42
CA TYR A 112 -9.14 -2.11 -1.86
C TYR A 112 -7.92 -2.99 -1.71
N HIS A 113 -6.80 -2.49 -2.18
CA HIS A 113 -5.48 -3.06 -1.95
C HIS A 113 -4.84 -2.34 -0.78
N ILE A 114 -4.55 -3.07 0.29
CA ILE A 114 -3.83 -2.57 1.46
C ILE A 114 -2.43 -3.13 1.40
N HIS A 115 -1.42 -2.27 1.40
CA HIS A 115 -0.04 -2.71 1.21
C HIS A 115 0.97 -1.86 1.96
N SER A 116 2.09 -2.47 2.33
CA SER A 116 3.23 -1.77 2.89
C SER A 116 3.97 -1.01 1.79
N ALA A 117 4.22 0.26 2.04
CA ALA A 117 4.91 1.20 1.16
C ALA A 117 6.01 1.95 1.92
N GLU A 118 6.75 2.84 1.25
CA GLU A 118 7.74 3.71 1.87
C GLU A 118 8.74 2.92 2.74
N GLU A 119 9.37 1.87 2.18
CA GLU A 119 10.29 0.96 2.88
C GLU A 119 9.64 0.23 4.08
N ASN A 120 8.39 -0.18 3.97
CA ASN A 120 7.53 -0.75 5.02
C ASN A 120 7.19 0.21 6.18
N LEU A 121 7.47 1.50 6.01
CA LEU A 121 7.21 2.51 7.03
C LEU A 121 5.75 2.93 7.09
N THR A 122 5.01 2.75 5.99
CA THR A 122 3.66 3.29 5.83
C THR A 122 2.77 2.24 5.18
N LEU A 123 1.53 2.13 5.62
CA LEU A 123 0.51 1.39 4.89
C LEU A 123 -0.22 2.32 3.93
N ASN A 124 -0.49 1.83 2.73
CA ASN A 124 -1.40 2.48 1.80
C ASN A 124 -2.69 1.67 1.69
N ILE A 125 -3.84 2.35 1.65
CA ILE A 125 -5.13 1.79 1.26
C ILE A 125 -5.47 2.41 -0.08
N ALA A 126 -5.51 1.61 -1.14
CA ALA A 126 -5.70 2.06 -2.51
C ALA A 126 -6.92 1.38 -3.17
N GLU A 127 -7.80 2.17 -3.77
CA GLU A 127 -8.99 1.67 -4.47
C GLU A 127 -8.58 1.08 -5.83
N LEU A 128 -9.03 -0.15 -6.07
CA LEU A 128 -8.87 -0.82 -7.36
C LEU A 128 -9.97 -0.42 -8.36
N THR A 129 -9.67 -0.55 -9.64
CA THR A 129 -10.67 -0.42 -10.71
C THR A 129 -11.74 -1.52 -10.60
N PRO A 130 -12.92 -1.37 -11.24
CA PRO A 130 -14.01 -2.35 -11.13
C PRO A 130 -13.66 -3.78 -11.58
N ASP A 131 -12.66 -3.95 -12.43
CA ASP A 131 -12.13 -5.27 -12.84
C ASP A 131 -11.08 -5.84 -11.87
N TYR A 132 -10.63 -5.04 -10.89
CA TYR A 132 -9.59 -5.32 -9.89
C TYR A 132 -8.18 -5.48 -10.47
N LEU A 133 -7.94 -4.97 -11.69
CA LEU A 133 -6.67 -5.14 -12.39
C LEU A 133 -5.82 -3.86 -12.48
N ASP A 134 -6.33 -2.75 -11.93
CA ASP A 134 -5.64 -1.46 -11.88
C ASP A 134 -6.09 -0.64 -10.66
N TYR A 135 -5.57 0.57 -10.53
CA TYR A 135 -5.92 1.53 -9.49
C TYR A 135 -6.73 2.70 -10.06
N THR A 136 -7.69 3.17 -9.27
CA THR A 136 -8.45 4.39 -9.61
C THR A 136 -7.62 5.65 -9.41
N GLY A 137 -6.49 5.55 -8.72
CA GLY A 137 -5.66 6.66 -8.29
C GLY A 137 -6.11 7.28 -6.95
N ARG A 138 -7.14 6.73 -6.33
CA ARG A 138 -7.61 7.12 -5.00
C ARG A 138 -6.95 6.25 -3.95
N TYR A 139 -6.23 6.87 -3.02
CA TYR A 139 -5.60 6.17 -1.90
C TYR A 139 -5.34 7.11 -0.74
N ILE A 140 -5.11 6.54 0.42
CA ILE A 140 -4.66 7.23 1.63
C ILE A 140 -3.40 6.56 2.18
N ARG A 141 -2.66 7.31 2.99
CA ARG A 141 -1.59 6.79 3.84
C ARG A 141 -2.12 6.50 5.23
N LEU A 142 -1.68 5.42 5.84
CA LEU A 142 -2.01 5.06 7.20
C LEU A 142 -0.75 4.78 8.00
N ALA A 143 -0.67 5.33 9.20
CA ALA A 143 0.43 5.16 10.14
C ALA A 143 1.82 5.39 9.50
N PRO A 144 2.09 6.57 8.88
CA PRO A 144 3.38 6.86 8.29
C PRO A 144 4.48 6.77 9.34
N GLY A 145 5.62 6.15 8.98
CA GLY A 145 6.72 5.89 9.89
C GLY A 145 6.48 4.76 10.91
N GLY A 146 5.31 4.12 10.88
CA GLY A 146 4.88 3.15 11.90
C GLY A 146 5.47 1.75 11.75
N HIS A 147 6.11 1.41 10.63
CA HIS A 147 6.61 0.06 10.36
C HIS A 147 5.54 -1.02 10.55
N ASN A 148 4.56 -1.06 9.64
CA ASN A 148 3.49 -2.04 9.66
C ASN A 148 3.61 -2.99 8.47
N GLU A 149 3.61 -4.28 8.76
CA GLU A 149 3.65 -5.38 7.80
C GLU A 149 2.43 -6.30 7.94
N ALA A 150 2.30 -7.26 7.03
CA ALA A 150 1.29 -8.31 7.03
C ALA A 150 -0.14 -7.80 7.34
N PRO A 151 -0.64 -6.78 6.62
CA PRO A 151 -1.97 -6.25 6.90
C PRO A 151 -3.06 -7.29 6.61
N THR A 152 -4.00 -7.41 7.53
CA THR A 152 -5.26 -8.13 7.31
C THR A 152 -6.42 -7.25 7.77
N ILE A 153 -7.57 -7.36 7.10
CA ILE A 153 -8.72 -6.51 7.38
C ILE A 153 -10.02 -7.32 7.34
N MET A 154 -10.94 -6.96 8.20
CA MET A 154 -12.31 -7.47 8.17
C MET A 154 -13.29 -6.35 8.48
N LYS A 155 -14.55 -6.53 8.06
CA LYS A 155 -15.67 -5.65 8.40
C LYS A 155 -16.68 -6.42 9.25
N ARG A 156 -17.10 -5.81 10.35
CA ARG A 156 -18.17 -6.35 11.21
C ARG A 156 -19.00 -5.21 11.78
N ASP A 157 -20.31 -5.32 11.66
CA ASP A 157 -21.28 -4.35 12.20
C ASP A 157 -20.97 -2.89 11.74
N GLY A 158 -20.59 -2.73 10.47
CA GLY A 158 -20.24 -1.42 9.88
C GLY A 158 -18.87 -0.88 10.31
N VAL A 159 -18.11 -1.62 11.10
CA VAL A 159 -16.76 -1.24 11.56
C VAL A 159 -15.72 -2.08 10.83
N TYR A 160 -14.69 -1.42 10.31
CA TYR A 160 -13.50 -2.05 9.73
C TYR A 160 -12.47 -2.23 10.83
N TRP A 161 -11.92 -3.42 10.88
CA TRP A 161 -10.86 -3.81 11.80
C TRP A 161 -9.67 -4.28 10.99
N MET A 162 -8.52 -3.66 11.20
CA MET A 162 -7.28 -4.06 10.54
C MET A 162 -6.25 -4.46 11.58
N ILE A 163 -5.58 -5.58 11.34
CA ILE A 163 -4.49 -6.08 12.17
C ILE A 163 -3.23 -6.09 11.31
N THR A 164 -2.12 -5.66 11.88
CA THR A 164 -0.79 -5.66 11.27
C THR A 164 0.24 -6.19 12.25
N SER A 165 1.41 -6.55 11.75
CA SER A 165 2.60 -6.81 12.57
C SER A 165 3.58 -5.64 12.50
N GLY A 166 4.58 -5.65 13.38
CA GLY A 166 5.76 -4.80 13.24
C GLY A 166 6.73 -5.36 12.19
N CYS A 167 7.71 -4.56 11.80
CA CYS A 167 8.75 -4.95 10.85
C CYS A 167 10.00 -5.43 11.60
N THR A 168 10.00 -6.70 12.03
CA THR A 168 11.09 -7.33 12.81
C THR A 168 11.64 -8.58 12.13
N GLY A 169 11.43 -8.72 10.81
CA GLY A 169 11.73 -9.94 10.08
C GLY A 169 10.87 -11.09 10.60
N TRP A 170 11.49 -12.19 11.03
CA TRP A 170 10.78 -13.35 11.58
C TRP A 170 10.79 -13.39 13.11
N ASP A 171 11.31 -12.36 13.78
CA ASP A 171 11.25 -12.28 15.22
C ASP A 171 9.83 -11.90 15.69
N PRO A 172 9.34 -12.50 16.78
CA PRO A 172 8.03 -12.16 17.35
C PRO A 172 7.93 -10.67 17.67
N ASN A 173 6.77 -10.08 17.37
CA ASN A 173 6.46 -8.70 17.73
C ASN A 173 4.99 -8.53 18.07
N GLU A 174 4.63 -7.36 18.56
CA GLU A 174 3.27 -7.03 18.96
C GLU A 174 2.36 -6.87 17.72
N ALA A 175 1.20 -7.52 17.74
CA ALA A 175 0.14 -7.23 16.79
C ALA A 175 -0.42 -5.81 17.06
N ARG A 176 -0.65 -5.06 15.99
CA ARG A 176 -1.23 -3.72 16.04
C ARG A 176 -2.62 -3.74 15.44
N MET A 177 -3.55 -3.04 16.05
CA MET A 177 -4.93 -3.01 15.60
C MET A 177 -5.39 -1.59 15.31
N PHE A 178 -6.02 -1.43 14.17
CA PHE A 178 -6.69 -0.21 13.74
C PHE A 178 -8.18 -0.47 13.58
N LYS A 179 -9.00 0.54 13.82
CA LYS A 179 -10.44 0.48 13.52
C LYS A 179 -10.93 1.77 12.90
N GLY A 180 -11.94 1.66 12.06
CA GLY A 180 -12.59 2.80 11.42
C GLY A 180 -14.01 2.48 10.98
N THR A 181 -14.75 3.50 10.60
CA THR A 181 -16.12 3.36 10.03
C THR A 181 -16.12 3.57 8.52
N SER A 182 -14.95 3.75 7.92
CA SER A 182 -14.74 3.93 6.49
C SER A 182 -13.38 3.34 6.10
N MET A 183 -13.23 2.96 4.82
CA MET A 183 -11.92 2.61 4.24
C MET A 183 -11.02 3.83 4.04
N TRP A 184 -11.58 5.01 4.20
CA TRP A 184 -10.89 6.30 4.04
C TRP A 184 -10.66 7.05 5.35
#